data_a95d1dc1e8715043d1d3d2177b48bb18
#
_entry.id   a95d1dc1e8715043d1d3d2177b48bb18
#
_cell.length_a   1.000
_cell.length_b   1.000
_cell.length_c   1.000
_cell.angle_alpha   90.00
_cell.angle_beta   90.00
_cell.angle_gamma   90.00
#
_symmetry.space_group_name_H-M   'P 1'
#
loop_
_entity.id
_entity.type
_entity.pdbx_description
1 polymer ?
#
loop_
_entity_poly.entity_id
_entity_poly.type
_entity_poly.pdbx_seq_one_letter_code
_entity_poly.pdbx_strand_id
1 'polypeptide(L)'
;MKKKTYLLMALTLVSMGMNAQNSGNSSLEKGIEEFTKTMKIGGTIRSKYEYQTEEGEGRFEVRTARINVVGNVTPQVSYKAEIDLCDEGKIKMLDAYTRITPWKTLQFTIGQERVPFTIDAHRSPHQQYFANRSFIAKQVGNVRDVGAEIGYTWNVGFPIVVNAGIFN
;
A
#
# COMPACT_ATOMS: atom_id res chain seq x y z
N MET A 1 -5.59 26.45 -6.65
CA MET A 1 -5.25 26.75 -5.25
C MET A 1 -6.13 26.07 -4.19
N LYS A 2 -7.02 25.11 -4.52
CA LYS A 2 -7.94 24.46 -3.55
C LYS A 2 -7.47 23.12 -3.00
N LYS A 3 -6.40 22.53 -3.54
CA LYS A 3 -5.91 21.19 -3.12
C LYS A 3 -5.06 21.17 -1.83
N LYS A 4 -4.52 22.31 -1.41
CA LYS A 4 -3.72 22.39 -0.18
C LYS A 4 -4.55 22.42 1.11
N THR A 5 -5.81 22.84 1.02
CA THR A 5 -6.67 23.01 2.18
C THR A 5 -7.17 21.69 2.76
N TYR A 6 -7.39 20.67 1.93
CA TYR A 6 -7.87 19.36 2.38
C TYR A 6 -6.79 18.52 3.09
N LEU A 7 -5.53 18.65 2.64
CA LEU A 7 -4.42 17.97 3.31
C LEU A 7 -4.13 18.58 4.70
N LEU A 8 -4.27 19.90 4.82
CA LEU A 8 -4.13 20.58 6.12
C LEU A 8 -5.26 20.21 7.07
N MET A 9 -6.49 20.03 6.55
CA MET A 9 -7.65 19.62 7.34
C MET A 9 -7.53 18.18 7.86
N ALA A 10 -6.96 17.27 7.08
CA ALA A 10 -6.70 15.90 7.52
C ALA A 10 -5.60 15.84 8.60
N LEU A 11 -4.56 16.67 8.47
CA LEU A 11 -3.47 16.74 9.45
C LEU A 11 -3.92 17.41 10.77
N THR A 12 -4.79 18.43 10.69
CA THR A 12 -5.34 19.11 11.87
C THR A 12 -6.33 18.23 12.62
N LEU A 13 -7.08 17.36 11.95
CA LEU A 13 -7.96 16.38 12.61
C LEU A 13 -7.17 15.35 13.44
N VAL A 14 -6.00 14.93 12.98
CA VAL A 14 -5.13 14.01 13.74
C VAL A 14 -4.48 14.72 14.94
N SER A 15 -4.11 16.00 14.82
CA SER A 15 -3.50 16.76 15.91
C SER A 15 -4.54 17.22 16.96
N MET A 16 -5.78 17.41 16.59
CA MET A 16 -6.86 17.74 17.54
C MET A 16 -7.28 16.55 18.41
N GLY A 17 -7.09 15.31 17.92
CA GLY A 17 -7.39 14.10 18.71
C GLY A 17 -6.45 13.86 19.89
N MET A 18 -5.28 14.48 19.94
CA MET A 18 -4.32 14.28 21.04
C MET A 18 -4.49 15.27 22.20
N ASN A 19 -5.30 16.32 22.08
CA ASN A 19 -5.49 17.33 23.12
C ASN A 19 -6.93 17.49 23.63
N ALA A 20 -7.86 16.64 23.21
CA ALA A 20 -9.23 16.67 23.70
C ALA A 20 -9.40 15.82 24.96
N GLN A 21 -8.78 16.25 26.05
CA GLN A 21 -9.27 15.91 27.37
C GLN A 21 -10.43 16.86 27.71
N ASN A 22 -11.62 16.26 27.85
CA ASN A 22 -12.84 16.82 28.42
C ASN A 22 -13.70 17.74 27.53
N SER A 23 -14.59 17.15 26.74
CA SER A 23 -16.03 17.54 26.66
C SER A 23 -16.78 16.67 25.66
N GLY A 24 -17.58 15.75 26.14
CA GLY A 24 -18.89 15.39 25.62
C GLY A 24 -19.06 15.11 24.11
N ASN A 25 -18.30 14.21 23.48
CA ASN A 25 -18.70 13.64 22.20
C ASN A 25 -18.40 12.13 22.16
N SER A 26 -19.12 11.38 22.96
CA SER A 26 -18.96 9.91 23.08
C SER A 26 -19.14 9.15 21.76
N SER A 27 -19.75 9.74 20.76
CA SER A 27 -19.92 9.13 19.43
C SER A 27 -18.68 9.27 18.54
N LEU A 28 -17.99 10.42 18.62
CA LEU A 28 -16.74 10.63 17.88
C LEU A 28 -15.58 9.84 18.48
N GLU A 29 -15.49 9.79 19.81
CA GLU A 29 -14.47 8.98 20.51
C GLU A 29 -14.63 7.50 20.19
N LYS A 30 -15.84 6.97 20.24
CA LYS A 30 -16.13 5.57 19.81
C LYS A 30 -15.76 5.32 18.35
N GLY A 31 -16.08 6.25 17.46
CA GLY A 31 -15.71 6.15 16.05
C GLY A 31 -14.19 6.14 15.84
N ILE A 32 -13.45 6.98 16.56
CA ILE A 32 -11.98 7.02 16.53
C ILE A 32 -11.39 5.74 17.12
N GLU A 33 -11.92 5.24 18.22
CA GLU A 33 -11.48 3.98 18.82
C GLU A 33 -11.72 2.78 17.89
N GLU A 34 -12.90 2.68 17.26
CA GLU A 34 -13.17 1.63 16.27
C GLU A 34 -12.25 1.74 15.06
N PHE A 35 -12.04 2.93 14.54
CA PHE A 35 -11.11 3.16 13.43
C PHE A 35 -9.67 2.76 13.80
N THR A 36 -9.22 3.14 15.00
CA THR A 36 -7.87 2.80 15.47
C THR A 36 -7.72 1.30 15.73
N LYS A 37 -8.74 0.61 16.21
CA LYS A 37 -8.74 -0.85 16.40
C LYS A 37 -8.61 -1.62 15.09
N THR A 38 -9.13 -1.07 14.00
CA THR A 38 -9.05 -1.72 12.67
C THR A 38 -7.77 -1.36 11.91
N MET A 39 -7.05 -0.32 12.33
CA MET A 39 -5.84 0.15 11.69
C MET A 39 -4.63 -0.70 12.12
N LYS A 40 -3.93 -1.23 11.13
CA LYS A 40 -2.67 -1.97 11.33
C LYS A 40 -1.54 -1.22 10.66
N ILE A 41 -0.49 -0.98 11.41
CA ILE A 41 0.75 -0.38 10.89
C ILE A 41 1.75 -1.51 10.76
N GLY A 42 2.35 -1.62 9.59
CA GLY A 42 3.38 -2.60 9.27
C GLY A 42 4.58 -1.94 8.63
N GLY A 43 5.69 -2.66 8.60
CA GLY A 43 6.89 -2.18 7.92
C GLY A 43 7.81 -3.31 7.49
N THR A 44 8.69 -3.02 6.55
CA THR A 44 9.68 -3.95 6.04
C THR A 44 10.98 -3.22 5.81
N ILE A 45 12.05 -3.67 6.45
CA ILE A 45 13.40 -3.19 6.19
C ILE A 45 14.19 -4.33 5.58
N ARG A 46 14.89 -4.05 4.50
CA ARG A 46 15.73 -5.01 3.79
C ARG A 46 17.06 -4.38 3.47
N SER A 47 18.12 -4.94 4.03
CA SER A 47 19.49 -4.57 3.73
C SER A 47 20.15 -5.67 2.89
N LYS A 48 21.12 -5.31 2.08
CA LYS A 48 21.95 -6.23 1.32
C LYS A 48 23.41 -5.82 1.37
N TYR A 49 24.28 -6.78 1.16
CA TYR A 49 25.67 -6.58 0.83
C TYR A 49 25.91 -7.09 -0.58
N GLU A 50 26.49 -6.29 -1.43
CA GLU A 50 26.92 -6.68 -2.78
C GLU A 50 28.42 -6.58 -2.86
N TYR A 51 29.05 -7.61 -3.40
CA TYR A 51 30.47 -7.64 -3.70
C TYR A 51 30.67 -7.80 -5.21
N GLN A 52 31.39 -6.88 -5.79
CA GLN A 52 31.70 -6.89 -7.22
C GLN A 52 33.08 -7.48 -7.42
N THR A 53 33.11 -8.71 -7.95
CA THR A 53 34.34 -9.49 -8.10
C THR A 53 35.33 -8.91 -9.08
N GLU A 54 34.85 -8.18 -10.09
CA GLU A 54 35.74 -7.55 -11.10
C GLU A 54 36.47 -6.33 -10.57
N GLU A 55 35.82 -5.54 -9.71
CA GLU A 55 36.38 -4.31 -9.14
C GLU A 55 36.94 -4.52 -7.73
N GLY A 56 36.65 -5.66 -7.10
CA GLY A 56 37.10 -5.98 -5.75
C GLY A 56 36.44 -5.13 -4.65
N GLU A 57 35.33 -4.47 -4.96
CA GLU A 57 34.64 -3.56 -4.04
C GLU A 57 33.39 -4.20 -3.45
N GLY A 58 33.18 -3.97 -2.16
CA GLY A 58 31.98 -4.40 -1.43
C GLY A 58 31.17 -3.22 -0.91
N ARG A 59 29.85 -3.28 -1.04
CA ARG A 59 28.95 -2.22 -0.60
C ARG A 59 27.77 -2.74 0.21
N PHE A 60 27.53 -2.12 1.37
CA PHE A 60 26.28 -2.27 2.10
C PHE A 60 25.24 -1.30 1.56
N GLU A 61 24.02 -1.77 1.39
CA GLU A 61 22.92 -0.96 0.91
C GLU A 61 21.62 -1.30 1.66
N VAL A 62 20.86 -0.28 2.05
CA VAL A 62 19.47 -0.47 2.46
C VAL A 62 18.61 -0.48 1.20
N ARG A 63 18.17 -1.67 0.79
CA ARG A 63 17.45 -1.86 -0.47
C ARG A 63 15.99 -1.44 -0.37
N THR A 64 15.37 -1.56 0.81
CA THR A 64 13.96 -1.29 1.01
C THR A 64 13.73 -0.89 2.46
N ALA A 65 13.02 0.21 2.66
CA ALA A 65 12.54 0.65 3.98
C ALA A 65 11.09 1.11 3.81
N ARG A 66 10.13 0.21 4.02
CA ARG A 66 8.70 0.46 3.79
C ARG A 66 7.92 0.59 5.06
N ILE A 67 6.98 1.49 5.04
CA ILE A 67 5.93 1.62 6.06
C ILE A 67 4.60 1.48 5.35
N ASN A 68 3.70 0.69 5.90
CA ASN A 68 2.35 0.56 5.41
C ASN A 68 1.33 0.74 6.52
N VAL A 69 0.18 1.26 6.15
CA VAL A 69 -1.00 1.40 6.99
C VAL A 69 -2.15 0.74 6.24
N VAL A 70 -2.80 -0.20 6.90
CA VAL A 70 -3.96 -0.92 6.36
C VAL A 70 -5.08 -0.85 7.38
N GLY A 71 -6.30 -0.60 6.95
CA GLY A 71 -7.44 -0.57 7.85
C GLY A 71 -8.76 -0.71 7.13
N ASN A 72 -9.81 -0.82 7.92
CA ASN A 72 -11.19 -0.86 7.43
C ASN A 72 -11.94 0.35 7.99
N VAL A 73 -12.62 1.09 7.12
CA VAL A 73 -13.55 2.15 7.52
C VAL A 73 -14.91 1.53 7.89
N THR A 74 -15.30 0.51 7.13
CA THR A 74 -16.47 -0.33 7.38
C THR A 74 -16.11 -1.78 7.06
N PRO A 75 -16.95 -2.77 7.42
CA PRO A 75 -16.70 -4.17 7.05
C PRO A 75 -16.54 -4.41 5.53
N GLN A 76 -17.05 -3.49 4.72
CA GLN A 76 -17.03 -3.58 3.26
C GLN A 76 -16.01 -2.62 2.62
N VAL A 77 -15.49 -1.65 3.36
CA VAL A 77 -14.58 -0.62 2.84
C VAL A 77 -13.26 -0.69 3.57
N SER A 78 -12.22 -1.03 2.85
CA SER A 78 -10.83 -1.08 3.33
C SER A 78 -9.96 -0.05 2.61
N TYR A 79 -8.86 0.33 3.24
CA TYR A 79 -7.87 1.21 2.66
C TYR A 79 -6.46 0.68 2.91
N LYS A 80 -5.54 1.06 2.05
CA LYS A 80 -4.12 0.81 2.20
C LYS A 80 -3.32 2.04 1.75
N ALA A 81 -2.32 2.39 2.55
CA ALA A 81 -1.28 3.32 2.17
C ALA A 81 0.08 2.67 2.43
N GLU A 82 0.99 2.72 1.47
CA GLU A 82 2.34 2.17 1.59
C GLU A 82 3.34 3.14 0.96
N ILE A 83 4.40 3.45 1.71
CA ILE A 83 5.47 4.34 1.29
C ILE A 83 6.81 3.62 1.40
N ASP A 84 7.69 3.79 0.44
CA ASP A 84 9.08 3.35 0.51
C ASP A 84 9.97 4.56 0.78
N LEU A 85 10.67 4.51 1.89
CA LEU A 85 11.57 5.59 2.33
C LEU A 85 12.96 5.49 1.68
N CYS A 86 13.23 4.36 1.01
CA CYS A 86 14.54 4.08 0.43
C CYS A 86 14.40 3.33 -0.91
N ASP A 87 13.79 3.97 -1.92
CA ASP A 87 13.76 3.46 -3.30
C ASP A 87 14.81 4.22 -4.11
N GLU A 88 16.02 3.65 -4.22
CA GLU A 88 17.17 4.28 -4.91
C GLU A 88 17.49 5.70 -4.39
N GLY A 89 17.40 5.89 -3.06
CA GLY A 89 17.66 7.18 -2.41
C GLY A 89 16.50 8.19 -2.47
N LYS A 90 15.33 7.78 -2.93
CA LYS A 90 14.13 8.64 -3.03
C LYS A 90 12.98 8.05 -2.22
N ILE A 91 12.18 8.94 -1.65
CA ILE A 91 10.92 8.57 -1.02
C ILE A 91 9.86 8.43 -2.12
N LYS A 92 9.17 7.29 -2.13
CA LYS A 92 8.17 6.98 -3.16
C LYS A 92 6.90 6.44 -2.53
N MET A 93 5.76 7.05 -2.90
CA MET A 93 4.46 6.46 -2.63
C MET A 93 4.30 5.20 -3.47
N LEU A 94 4.03 4.08 -2.81
CA LEU A 94 3.82 2.81 -3.48
C LEU A 94 2.34 2.56 -3.72
N ASP A 95 1.59 2.31 -2.67
CA ASP A 95 0.18 2.01 -2.76
C ASP A 95 -0.61 3.08 -1.98
N ALA A 96 -1.69 3.57 -2.54
CA ALA A 96 -2.61 4.50 -1.89
C ALA A 96 -4.00 4.31 -2.51
N TYR A 97 -4.75 3.35 -1.99
CA TYR A 97 -6.05 3.01 -2.55
C TYR A 97 -7.11 2.73 -1.49
N THR A 98 -8.35 2.85 -1.92
CA THR A 98 -9.54 2.40 -1.20
C THR A 98 -10.16 1.25 -1.97
N ARG A 99 -10.55 0.19 -1.24
CA ARG A 99 -11.20 -1.00 -1.80
C ARG A 99 -12.56 -1.18 -1.17
N ILE A 100 -13.57 -1.34 -2.01
CA ILE A 100 -14.96 -1.60 -1.64
C ILE A 100 -15.29 -3.04 -2.04
N THR A 101 -15.72 -3.84 -1.08
CA THR A 101 -16.09 -5.25 -1.28
C THR A 101 -17.56 -5.44 -0.89
N PRO A 102 -18.51 -5.13 -1.79
CA PRO A 102 -19.94 -5.24 -1.48
C PRO A 102 -20.36 -6.69 -1.19
N TRP A 103 -19.75 -7.62 -1.92
CA TRP A 103 -19.92 -9.07 -1.77
C TRP A 103 -18.55 -9.75 -1.74
N LYS A 104 -18.48 -10.94 -1.15
CA LYS A 104 -17.22 -11.71 -1.04
C LYS A 104 -16.54 -12.02 -2.38
N THR A 105 -17.30 -11.95 -3.47
CA THR A 105 -16.84 -12.27 -4.82
C THR A 105 -16.49 -11.04 -5.67
N LEU A 106 -16.96 -9.85 -5.29
CA LEU A 106 -16.80 -8.63 -6.07
C LEU A 106 -16.03 -7.58 -5.28
N GLN A 107 -15.04 -6.99 -5.89
CA GLN A 107 -14.25 -5.89 -5.32
C GLN A 107 -14.08 -4.75 -6.32
N PHE A 108 -14.11 -3.54 -5.82
CA PHE A 108 -13.78 -2.32 -6.55
C PHE A 108 -12.62 -1.65 -5.83
N THR A 109 -11.56 -1.33 -6.56
CA THR A 109 -10.40 -0.63 -6.02
C THR A 109 -10.25 0.68 -6.77
N ILE A 110 -10.00 1.77 -6.04
CA ILE A 110 -9.76 3.11 -6.60
C ILE A 110 -8.55 3.70 -5.91
N GLY A 111 -7.61 4.20 -6.68
CA GLY A 111 -6.40 4.84 -6.19
C GLY A 111 -5.15 4.37 -6.91
N GLN A 112 -4.00 4.53 -6.25
CA GLN A 112 -2.73 4.06 -6.75
C GLN A 112 -2.45 2.65 -6.25
N GLU A 113 -2.36 1.71 -7.17
CA GLU A 113 -2.00 0.32 -6.85
C GLU A 113 -1.11 -0.29 -7.94
N ARG A 114 -0.70 -1.53 -7.74
CA ARG A 114 -0.01 -2.27 -8.80
C ARG A 114 -0.98 -2.70 -9.86
N VAL A 115 -0.68 -2.32 -11.10
CA VAL A 115 -1.43 -2.82 -12.25
C VAL A 115 -1.26 -4.35 -12.31
N PRO A 116 -2.34 -5.14 -12.45
CA PRO A 116 -2.31 -6.59 -12.46
C PRO A 116 -1.74 -7.14 -13.78
N PHE A 117 -0.44 -6.92 -14.02
CA PHE A 117 0.19 -7.26 -15.31
C PHE A 117 1.10 -8.49 -15.23
N THR A 118 1.86 -8.69 -14.15
CA THR A 118 2.76 -9.85 -14.02
C THR A 118 2.75 -10.43 -12.61
N ILE A 119 2.93 -11.75 -12.50
CA ILE A 119 2.99 -12.47 -11.22
C ILE A 119 4.17 -11.97 -10.36
N ASP A 120 5.33 -11.73 -10.96
CA ASP A 120 6.52 -11.27 -10.25
C ASP A 120 6.37 -9.85 -9.67
N ALA A 121 5.56 -8.99 -10.31
CA ALA A 121 5.27 -7.66 -9.80
C ALA A 121 4.47 -7.72 -8.48
N HIS A 122 3.59 -8.71 -8.32
CA HIS A 122 2.75 -8.84 -7.14
C HIS A 122 3.45 -9.44 -5.92
N ARG A 123 4.61 -10.11 -6.10
CA ARG A 123 5.36 -10.64 -4.97
C ARG A 123 5.96 -9.53 -4.13
N SER A 124 5.70 -9.61 -2.84
CA SER A 124 6.33 -8.73 -1.85
C SER A 124 7.84 -8.98 -1.77
N PRO A 125 8.66 -7.99 -1.37
CA PRO A 125 10.11 -8.16 -1.26
C PRO A 125 10.55 -9.35 -0.41
N HIS A 126 9.78 -9.70 0.64
CA HIS A 126 10.05 -10.85 1.51
C HIS A 126 9.66 -12.21 0.90
N GLN A 127 8.92 -12.22 -0.20
CA GLN A 127 8.52 -13.43 -0.93
C GLN A 127 9.41 -13.69 -2.17
N GLN A 128 10.41 -12.84 -2.39
CA GLN A 128 11.34 -13.01 -3.50
C GLN A 128 12.44 -14.00 -3.13
N TYR A 129 12.77 -14.89 -4.05
CA TYR A 129 13.85 -15.87 -3.88
C TYR A 129 15.25 -15.25 -4.01
N PHE A 130 15.37 -14.15 -4.77
CA PHE A 130 16.63 -13.47 -5.03
C PHE A 130 16.64 -12.06 -4.43
N ALA A 131 17.84 -11.54 -4.18
CA ALA A 131 18.05 -10.18 -3.68
C ALA A 131 17.49 -9.12 -4.62
N ASN A 132 17.59 -9.36 -5.91
CA ASN A 132 17.07 -8.47 -6.96
C ASN A 132 15.97 -9.17 -7.75
N ARG A 133 15.00 -8.39 -8.24
CA ARG A 133 14.03 -8.86 -9.23
C ARG A 133 14.71 -9.10 -10.57
N SER A 134 14.13 -9.98 -11.39
CA SER A 134 14.60 -10.18 -12.76
C SER A 134 14.53 -8.85 -13.54
N PHE A 135 15.40 -8.72 -14.54
CA PHE A 135 15.44 -7.53 -15.40
C PHE A 135 14.08 -7.26 -16.07
N ILE A 136 13.43 -8.31 -16.58
CA ILE A 136 12.10 -8.23 -17.19
C ILE A 136 11.06 -7.72 -16.19
N ALA A 137 11.05 -8.24 -14.96
CA ALA A 137 10.11 -7.80 -13.94
C ALA A 137 10.32 -6.34 -13.52
N LYS A 138 11.56 -5.83 -13.63
CA LYS A 138 11.84 -4.40 -13.39
C LYS A 138 11.34 -3.51 -14.51
N GLN A 139 11.49 -3.94 -15.76
CA GLN A 139 11.17 -3.13 -16.93
C GLN A 139 9.66 -3.09 -17.22
N VAL A 140 8.99 -4.22 -17.08
CA VAL A 140 7.61 -4.38 -17.55
C VAL A 140 6.62 -4.60 -16.40
N GLY A 141 7.07 -5.16 -15.28
CA GLY A 141 6.17 -5.68 -14.25
C GLY A 141 6.01 -4.84 -12.98
N ASN A 142 6.73 -3.75 -12.83
CA ASN A 142 6.72 -2.96 -11.59
C ASN A 142 5.93 -1.65 -11.74
N VAL A 143 4.92 -1.65 -12.57
CA VAL A 143 4.10 -0.46 -12.82
C VAL A 143 3.09 -0.32 -11.69
N ARG A 144 3.17 0.80 -10.98
CA ARG A 144 2.10 1.30 -10.11
C ARG A 144 1.51 2.53 -10.76
N ASP A 145 0.21 2.55 -10.85
CA ASP A 145 -0.48 3.65 -11.49
C ASP A 145 -1.77 3.99 -10.75
N VAL A 146 -2.28 5.16 -11.00
CA VAL A 146 -3.54 5.65 -10.42
C VAL A 146 -4.66 5.24 -11.36
N GLY A 147 -5.66 4.55 -10.81
CA GLY A 147 -6.76 4.08 -11.63
C GLY A 147 -7.91 3.53 -10.81
N ALA A 148 -8.75 2.80 -11.51
CA ALA A 148 -9.86 2.05 -10.93
C ALA A 148 -9.83 0.62 -11.47
N GLU A 149 -9.97 -0.35 -10.57
CA GLU A 149 -10.00 -1.77 -10.87
C GLU A 149 -11.28 -2.40 -10.33
N ILE A 150 -11.85 -3.31 -11.09
CA ILE A 150 -12.90 -4.23 -10.67
C ILE A 150 -12.35 -5.66 -10.68
N GLY A 151 -12.51 -6.36 -9.57
CA GLY A 151 -12.13 -7.76 -9.44
C GLY A 151 -13.34 -8.63 -9.15
N TYR A 152 -13.42 -9.77 -9.81
CA TYR A 152 -14.44 -10.79 -9.55
C TYR A 152 -13.80 -12.14 -9.32
N THR A 153 -14.23 -12.82 -8.25
CA THR A 153 -13.74 -14.15 -7.88
C THR A 153 -14.82 -15.19 -8.09
N TRP A 154 -14.57 -16.13 -8.98
CA TRP A 154 -15.42 -17.30 -9.25
C TRP A 154 -14.90 -18.51 -8.49
N ASN A 155 -15.76 -19.19 -7.77
CA ASN A 155 -15.43 -20.43 -7.07
C ASN A 155 -16.11 -21.63 -7.75
N VAL A 156 -15.40 -22.28 -8.64
CA VAL A 156 -15.83 -23.50 -9.38
C VAL A 156 -14.96 -24.71 -9.01
N GLY A 157 -14.81 -24.99 -7.71
CA GLY A 157 -13.88 -26.03 -7.23
C GLY A 157 -12.45 -25.49 -6.99
N PHE A 158 -12.04 -24.46 -7.71
CA PHE A 158 -10.85 -23.65 -7.49
C PHE A 158 -11.18 -22.16 -7.74
N PRO A 159 -10.47 -21.21 -7.10
CA PRO A 159 -10.77 -19.80 -7.28
C PRO A 159 -10.21 -19.31 -8.63
N ILE A 160 -11.09 -18.77 -9.47
CA ILE A 160 -10.73 -18.01 -10.68
C ILE A 160 -10.93 -16.55 -10.37
N VAL A 161 -9.86 -15.76 -10.45
CA VAL A 161 -9.91 -14.31 -10.23
C VAL A 161 -9.73 -13.60 -11.56
N VAL A 162 -10.68 -12.74 -11.89
CA VAL A 162 -10.65 -11.89 -13.09
C VAL A 162 -10.63 -10.45 -12.64
N ASN A 163 -9.60 -9.71 -13.05
CA ASN A 163 -9.44 -8.30 -12.79
C ASN A 163 -9.50 -7.52 -14.11
N ALA A 164 -10.22 -6.40 -14.09
CA ALA A 164 -10.26 -5.44 -15.18
C ALA A 164 -10.09 -4.03 -14.61
N GLY A 165 -9.24 -3.21 -15.21
CA GLY A 165 -8.94 -1.88 -14.68
C GLY A 165 -8.63 -0.87 -15.77
N ILE A 166 -8.79 0.40 -15.41
CA ILE A 166 -8.41 1.56 -16.21
C ILE A 166 -7.41 2.35 -15.38
N PHE A 167 -6.25 2.59 -15.94
CA PHE A 167 -5.13 3.26 -15.31
C PHE A 167 -4.65 4.41 -16.22
N ASN A 168 -4.03 5.42 -15.63
CA ASN A 168 -3.52 6.59 -16.36
C ASN A 168 -2.35 6.24 -17.29
#